data_5f46af26fee88b71fd9b150b85972035
#
_entry.id   5f46af26fee88b71fd9b150b85972035
#
_cell.length_a   1.000
_cell.length_b   1.000
_cell.length_c   1.000
_cell.angle_alpha   90.00
_cell.angle_beta   90.00
_cell.angle_gamma   90.00
#
_symmetry.space_group_name_H-M   'P 1'
#
loop_
_entity.id
_entity.type
_entity.pdbx_description
1 polymer ?
#
loop_
_entity_poly.entity_id
_entity_poly.type
_entity_poly.pdbx_seq_one_letter_code
_entity_poly.pdbx_strand_id
1 'polypeptide(L)'
;FRDCMDAFPEGFKAMVPAILILCCAWTLKGVTDVLGAKVFIADLINGPAAALFDFLPAMIFVISIALAFSTGTSWGTFGILIPIVLAAIPDGDMTIIAVSACMAGAVCGDHCSPISDTTIMASAGAQCNHIVHVNTQLPYVMVVAAVSFVSYLAAPFVGTVWIALPLAAGLMLATLLILRLILKGRT
;
A
#
# COMPACT_ATOMS: atom_id res chain seq x y z
N PHE A 1 -8.49 -8.26 -35.69
CA PHE A 1 -9.03 -9.39 -34.92
C PHE A 1 -7.93 -10.40 -34.56
N ARG A 2 -7.07 -10.76 -35.55
CA ARG A 2 -5.98 -11.73 -35.38
C ARG A 2 -4.98 -11.24 -34.31
N ASP A 3 -4.57 -9.99 -34.40
CA ASP A 3 -3.64 -9.37 -33.42
C ASP A 3 -4.20 -9.35 -31.99
N CYS A 4 -5.53 -9.16 -31.83
CA CYS A 4 -6.19 -9.25 -30.53
C CYS A 4 -6.17 -10.67 -29.98
N MET A 5 -6.38 -11.68 -30.85
CA MET A 5 -6.35 -13.07 -30.43
C MET A 5 -4.93 -13.54 -30.10
N ASP A 6 -3.91 -13.02 -30.77
CA ASP A 6 -2.51 -13.31 -30.49
C ASP A 6 -2.02 -12.64 -29.19
N ALA A 7 -2.58 -11.46 -28.83
CA ALA A 7 -2.28 -10.77 -27.58
C ALA A 7 -2.85 -11.46 -26.33
N PHE A 8 -3.94 -12.24 -26.47
CA PHE A 8 -4.61 -12.88 -25.35
C PHE A 8 -3.71 -13.89 -24.58
N PRO A 9 -3.02 -14.84 -25.26
CA PRO A 9 -2.08 -15.73 -24.59
C PRO A 9 -0.91 -15.00 -23.92
N GLU A 10 -0.44 -13.90 -24.50
CA GLU A 10 0.64 -13.09 -23.91
C GLU A 10 0.19 -12.40 -22.62
N GLY A 11 -1.06 -11.91 -22.57
CA GLY A 11 -1.66 -11.38 -21.35
C GLY A 11 -1.75 -12.44 -20.24
N PHE A 12 -2.12 -13.67 -20.57
CA PHE A 12 -2.12 -14.80 -19.63
C PHE A 12 -0.73 -15.09 -19.08
N LYS A 13 0.30 -15.16 -19.95
CA LYS A 13 1.68 -15.38 -19.54
C LYS A 13 2.16 -14.26 -18.59
N ALA A 14 1.80 -13.02 -18.85
CA ALA A 14 2.15 -11.89 -18.01
C ALA A 14 1.53 -11.98 -16.60
N MET A 15 0.37 -12.64 -16.45
CA MET A 15 -0.30 -12.81 -15.15
C MET A 15 0.20 -14.01 -14.34
N VAL A 16 0.94 -14.94 -14.92
CA VAL A 16 1.44 -16.15 -14.24
C VAL A 16 2.23 -15.81 -12.96
N PRO A 17 3.18 -14.86 -12.95
CA PRO A 17 3.91 -14.52 -11.72
C PRO A 17 2.98 -14.00 -10.61
N ALA A 18 2.01 -13.15 -10.93
CA ALA A 18 1.05 -12.63 -9.96
C ALA A 18 0.18 -13.74 -9.36
N ILE A 19 -0.31 -14.66 -10.19
CA ILE A 19 -1.11 -15.82 -9.75
C ILE A 19 -0.27 -16.74 -8.84
N LEU A 20 1.00 -16.99 -9.20
CA LEU A 20 1.91 -17.80 -8.40
C LEU A 20 2.13 -17.19 -7.01
N ILE A 21 2.37 -15.88 -6.94
CA ILE A 21 2.52 -15.14 -5.67
C ILE A 21 1.26 -15.28 -4.81
N LEU A 22 0.08 -15.11 -5.40
CA LEU A 22 -1.19 -15.25 -4.69
C LEU A 22 -1.41 -16.67 -4.16
N CYS A 23 -1.10 -17.70 -4.94
CA CYS A 23 -1.17 -19.10 -4.50
C CYS A 23 -0.23 -19.36 -3.32
N CYS A 24 1.01 -18.88 -3.38
CA CYS A 24 1.97 -19.00 -2.28
C CYS A 24 1.49 -18.24 -1.03
N ALA A 25 0.90 -17.05 -1.19
CA ALA A 25 0.36 -16.24 -0.10
C ALA A 25 -0.82 -16.93 0.60
N TRP A 26 -1.74 -17.53 -0.16
CA TRP A 26 -2.85 -18.31 0.40
C TRP A 26 -2.37 -19.56 1.14
N THR A 27 -1.36 -20.23 0.61
CA THR A 27 -0.72 -21.36 1.29
C THR A 27 -0.07 -20.92 2.60
N LEU A 28 0.67 -19.82 2.60
CA LEU A 28 1.28 -19.23 3.80
C LEU A 28 0.21 -18.88 4.83
N LYS A 29 -0.88 -18.21 4.41
CA LYS A 29 -2.01 -17.90 5.29
C LYS A 29 -2.61 -19.17 5.90
N GLY A 30 -2.84 -20.19 5.10
CA GLY A 30 -3.38 -21.48 5.59
C GLY A 30 -2.47 -22.11 6.64
N VAL A 31 -1.16 -22.15 6.42
CA VAL A 31 -0.18 -22.65 7.40
C VAL A 31 -0.18 -21.80 8.67
N THR A 32 -0.21 -20.49 8.54
CA THR A 32 -0.22 -19.56 9.68
C THR A 32 -1.48 -19.72 10.56
N ASP A 33 -2.64 -19.93 9.92
CA ASP A 33 -3.89 -20.22 10.64
C ASP A 33 -3.81 -21.56 11.42
N VAL A 34 -3.23 -22.60 10.82
CA VAL A 34 -3.03 -23.92 11.48
C VAL A 34 -2.05 -23.83 12.65
N LEU A 35 -1.03 -22.98 12.55
CA LEU A 35 -0.05 -22.73 13.62
C LEU A 35 -0.64 -21.89 14.77
N GLY A 36 -1.89 -21.45 14.68
CA GLY A 36 -2.55 -20.69 15.74
C GLY A 36 -2.03 -19.25 15.86
N ALA A 37 -1.52 -18.68 14.77
CA ALA A 37 -0.99 -17.31 14.80
C ALA A 37 -2.00 -16.28 15.29
N LYS A 38 -3.29 -16.44 15.00
CA LYS A 38 -4.35 -15.55 15.50
C LYS A 38 -4.43 -15.55 17.03
N VAL A 39 -4.29 -16.70 17.67
CA VAL A 39 -4.32 -16.82 19.13
C VAL A 39 -3.08 -16.16 19.73
N PHE A 40 -1.90 -16.49 19.19
CA PHE A 40 -0.63 -15.89 19.62
C PHE A 40 -0.64 -14.37 19.52
N ILE A 41 -1.14 -13.83 18.41
CA ILE A 41 -1.20 -12.38 18.18
C ILE A 41 -2.25 -11.73 19.09
N ALA A 42 -3.41 -12.37 19.29
CA ALA A 42 -4.41 -11.88 20.22
C ALA A 42 -3.85 -11.77 21.65
N ASP A 43 -3.10 -12.78 22.10
CA ASP A 43 -2.41 -12.75 23.40
C ASP A 43 -1.34 -11.67 23.49
N LEU A 44 -0.60 -11.45 22.41
CA LEU A 44 0.41 -10.40 22.32
C LEU A 44 -0.21 -9.00 22.37
N ILE A 45 -1.33 -8.79 21.66
CA ILE A 45 -2.05 -7.51 21.61
C ILE A 45 -2.73 -7.21 22.94
N ASN A 46 -3.31 -8.21 23.61
CA ASN A 46 -3.91 -8.04 24.93
C ASN A 46 -2.87 -7.94 26.08
N GLY A 47 -1.61 -8.20 25.77
CA GLY A 47 -0.47 -8.16 26.68
C GLY A 47 0.43 -6.94 26.48
N PRO A 48 1.75 -7.15 26.37
CA PRO A 48 2.76 -6.07 26.37
C PRO A 48 2.71 -5.18 25.12
N ALA A 49 2.08 -5.62 24.01
CA ALA A 49 1.96 -4.86 22.78
C ALA A 49 0.66 -4.04 22.64
N ALA A 50 -0.19 -4.04 23.65
CA ALA A 50 -1.48 -3.32 23.62
C ALA A 50 -1.32 -1.82 23.26
N ALA A 51 -0.30 -1.17 23.79
CA ALA A 51 -0.02 0.24 23.50
C ALA A 51 0.44 0.52 22.07
N LEU A 52 0.91 -0.51 21.34
CA LEU A 52 1.37 -0.40 19.95
C LEU A 52 0.27 -0.72 18.93
N PHE A 53 -0.86 -1.28 19.40
CA PHE A 53 -1.92 -1.71 18.50
C PHE A 53 -2.54 -0.56 17.71
N ASP A 54 -2.71 0.58 18.34
CA ASP A 54 -3.25 1.79 17.69
C ASP A 54 -2.31 2.35 16.61
N PHE A 55 -1.01 2.05 16.69
CA PHE A 55 -0.03 2.49 15.68
C PHE A 55 0.17 1.48 14.55
N LEU A 56 -0.45 0.31 14.65
CA LEU A 56 -0.25 -0.80 13.73
C LEU A 56 -0.55 -0.44 12.27
N PRO A 57 -1.63 0.28 11.91
CA PRO A 57 -1.89 0.69 10.53
C PRO A 57 -0.79 1.60 9.96
N ALA A 58 -0.30 2.55 10.76
CA ALA A 58 0.78 3.43 10.33
C ALA A 58 2.09 2.66 10.12
N MET A 59 2.40 1.69 10.98
CA MET A 59 3.56 0.81 10.83
C MET A 59 3.44 -0.07 9.57
N ILE A 60 2.28 -0.68 9.35
CA ILE A 60 1.99 -1.49 8.15
C ILE A 60 2.17 -0.64 6.89
N PHE A 61 1.68 0.60 6.89
CA PHE A 61 1.85 1.53 5.77
C PHE A 61 3.32 1.75 5.43
N VAL A 62 4.17 2.04 6.42
CA VAL A 62 5.62 2.27 6.22
C VAL A 62 6.32 0.99 5.73
N ILE A 63 6.03 -0.16 6.34
CA ILE A 63 6.59 -1.45 5.93
C ILE A 63 6.18 -1.77 4.48
N SER A 64 4.93 -1.50 4.12
CA SER A 64 4.43 -1.72 2.76
C SER A 64 5.13 -0.83 1.73
N ILE A 65 5.38 0.45 2.08
CA ILE A 65 6.18 1.36 1.23
C ILE A 65 7.57 0.78 1.01
N ALA A 66 8.27 0.42 2.09
CA ALA A 66 9.64 -0.09 2.00
C ALA A 66 9.74 -1.37 1.17
N LEU A 67 8.79 -2.29 1.37
CA LEU A 67 8.76 -3.56 0.65
C LEU A 67 8.44 -3.36 -0.84
N ALA A 68 7.41 -2.56 -1.15
CA ALA A 68 7.01 -2.29 -2.53
C ALA A 68 8.08 -1.48 -3.29
N PHE A 69 8.72 -0.52 -2.63
CA PHE A 69 9.86 0.20 -3.18
C PHE A 69 11.02 -0.72 -3.55
N SER A 70 11.33 -1.67 -2.67
CA SER A 70 12.46 -2.62 -2.85
C SER A 70 12.17 -3.67 -3.90
N THR A 71 10.91 -4.10 -4.03
CA THR A 71 10.51 -5.15 -4.98
C THR A 71 10.07 -4.60 -6.33
N GLY A 72 9.69 -3.32 -6.39
CA GLY A 72 9.16 -2.68 -7.60
C GLY A 72 7.77 -3.20 -7.99
N THR A 73 7.00 -3.75 -7.05
CA THR A 73 5.66 -4.26 -7.33
C THR A 73 4.71 -4.13 -6.15
N SER A 74 3.57 -3.47 -6.37
CA SER A 74 2.48 -3.41 -5.40
C SER A 74 1.78 -4.77 -5.23
N TRP A 75 1.59 -5.50 -6.33
CA TRP A 75 0.94 -6.81 -6.31
C TRP A 75 1.69 -7.86 -5.50
N GLY A 76 3.02 -7.91 -5.65
CA GLY A 76 3.87 -8.79 -4.84
C GLY A 76 3.78 -8.45 -3.36
N THR A 77 3.76 -7.17 -3.02
CA THR A 77 3.62 -6.68 -1.66
C THR A 77 2.25 -7.03 -1.07
N PHE A 78 1.15 -6.88 -1.82
CA PHE A 78 -0.18 -7.32 -1.40
C PHE A 78 -0.21 -8.81 -1.09
N GLY A 79 0.35 -9.63 -1.99
CA GLY A 79 0.38 -11.07 -1.82
C GLY A 79 1.08 -11.53 -0.55
N ILE A 80 2.09 -10.82 -0.10
CA ILE A 80 2.86 -11.15 1.11
C ILE A 80 2.20 -10.55 2.36
N LEU A 81 1.87 -9.26 2.37
CA LEU A 81 1.48 -8.56 3.59
C LEU A 81 0.01 -8.71 3.95
N ILE A 82 -0.93 -8.76 2.99
CA ILE A 82 -2.36 -8.86 3.33
C ILE A 82 -2.68 -10.13 4.13
N PRO A 83 -2.19 -11.34 3.76
CA PRO A 83 -2.41 -12.52 4.59
C PRO A 83 -1.86 -12.38 6.01
N ILE A 84 -0.70 -11.72 6.18
CA ILE A 84 -0.08 -11.49 7.48
C ILE A 84 -0.94 -10.52 8.29
N VAL A 85 -1.40 -9.42 7.69
CA VAL A 85 -2.28 -8.43 8.33
C VAL A 85 -3.59 -9.06 8.79
N LEU A 86 -4.22 -9.88 7.93
CA LEU A 86 -5.47 -10.58 8.24
C LEU A 86 -5.29 -11.66 9.35
N ALA A 87 -4.09 -12.23 9.47
CA ALA A 87 -3.77 -13.16 10.56
C ALA A 87 -3.49 -12.42 11.87
N ALA A 88 -2.92 -11.20 11.78
CA ALA A 88 -2.47 -10.42 12.91
C ALA A 88 -3.58 -9.64 13.62
N ILE A 89 -4.59 -9.18 12.89
CA ILE A 89 -5.60 -8.25 13.40
C ILE A 89 -6.95 -8.94 13.46
N PRO A 90 -7.65 -8.92 14.62
CA PRO A 90 -9.02 -9.46 14.75
C PRO A 90 -9.98 -8.75 13.80
N ASP A 91 -11.02 -9.47 13.36
CA ASP A 91 -12.04 -8.95 12.45
C ASP A 91 -12.72 -7.69 13.01
N GLY A 92 -12.88 -6.66 12.17
CA GLY A 92 -13.48 -5.38 12.54
C GLY A 92 -12.99 -4.20 11.71
N ASP A 93 -13.35 -3.01 12.12
CA ASP A 93 -12.94 -1.75 11.44
C ASP A 93 -11.42 -1.60 11.39
N MET A 94 -10.70 -2.04 12.43
CA MET A 94 -9.24 -2.01 12.48
C MET A 94 -8.61 -2.87 11.38
N THR A 95 -9.19 -4.03 11.08
CA THR A 95 -8.71 -4.88 9.97
C THR A 95 -8.83 -4.17 8.63
N ILE A 96 -9.96 -3.49 8.40
CA ILE A 96 -10.19 -2.73 7.16
C ILE A 96 -9.17 -1.58 7.05
N ILE A 97 -8.94 -0.85 8.14
CA ILE A 97 -7.96 0.24 8.19
C ILE A 97 -6.54 -0.31 7.91
N ALA A 98 -6.17 -1.42 8.51
CA ALA A 98 -4.84 -2.00 8.35
C ALA A 98 -4.60 -2.58 6.95
N VAL A 99 -5.60 -3.24 6.36
CA VAL A 99 -5.53 -3.70 4.95
C VAL A 99 -5.45 -2.51 4.01
N SER A 100 -6.23 -1.45 4.24
CA SER A 100 -6.15 -0.23 3.44
C SER A 100 -4.77 0.43 3.55
N ALA A 101 -4.17 0.46 4.74
CA ALA A 101 -2.82 0.96 4.96
C ALA A 101 -1.76 0.14 4.22
N CYS A 102 -1.90 -1.19 4.23
CA CYS A 102 -1.06 -2.09 3.45
C CYS A 102 -1.14 -1.79 1.95
N MET A 103 -2.36 -1.68 1.42
CA MET A 103 -2.58 -1.42 0.00
C MET A 103 -2.08 -0.03 -0.41
N ALA A 104 -2.40 0.99 0.36
CA ALA A 104 -1.96 2.36 0.08
C ALA A 104 -0.43 2.50 0.16
N GLY A 105 0.20 1.88 1.16
CA GLY A 105 1.65 1.87 1.31
C GLY A 105 2.33 1.16 0.15
N ALA A 106 1.81 0.00 -0.26
CA ALA A 106 2.37 -0.75 -1.38
C ALA A 106 2.25 0.00 -2.71
N VAL A 107 1.11 0.64 -2.99
CA VAL A 107 0.96 1.50 -4.17
C VAL A 107 1.90 2.70 -4.12
N CYS A 108 2.04 3.33 -2.96
CA CYS A 108 2.96 4.46 -2.76
C CYS A 108 4.42 4.05 -3.02
N GLY A 109 4.86 2.93 -2.45
CA GLY A 109 6.22 2.41 -2.64
C GLY A 109 6.51 2.02 -4.09
N ASP A 110 5.55 1.41 -4.76
CA ASP A 110 5.63 1.05 -6.17
C ASP A 110 5.83 2.31 -7.04
N HIS A 111 5.02 3.35 -6.84
CA HIS A 111 5.15 4.62 -7.57
C HIS A 111 6.46 5.37 -7.31
N CYS A 112 7.11 5.17 -6.15
CA CYS A 112 8.42 5.75 -5.85
C CYS A 112 9.58 4.95 -6.46
N SER A 113 9.35 3.68 -6.78
CA SER A 113 10.41 2.75 -7.15
C SER A 113 10.88 2.96 -8.59
N PRO A 114 12.19 3.15 -8.81
CA PRO A 114 12.74 3.22 -10.17
C PRO A 114 12.76 1.87 -10.89
N ILE A 115 12.56 0.77 -10.16
CA ILE A 115 12.51 -0.59 -10.74
C ILE A 115 11.07 -1.10 -10.90
N SER A 116 10.07 -0.23 -10.63
CA SER A 116 8.66 -0.57 -10.78
C SER A 116 8.29 -0.76 -12.25
N ASP A 117 7.62 -1.86 -12.54
CA ASP A 117 7.09 -2.16 -13.86
C ASP A 117 6.05 -1.12 -14.31
N THR A 118 5.20 -0.63 -13.38
CA THR A 118 4.22 0.42 -13.66
C THR A 118 4.89 1.74 -14.04
N THR A 119 5.95 2.15 -13.34
CA THR A 119 6.71 3.37 -13.60
C THR A 119 7.51 3.26 -14.90
N ILE A 120 8.10 2.08 -15.18
CA ILE A 120 8.80 1.79 -16.44
C ILE A 120 7.82 1.88 -17.61
N MET A 121 6.66 1.21 -17.51
CA MET A 121 5.66 1.22 -18.56
C MET A 121 5.05 2.62 -18.80
N ALA A 122 4.80 3.38 -17.74
CA ALA A 122 4.30 4.75 -17.85
C ALA A 122 5.30 5.67 -18.58
N SER A 123 6.58 5.61 -18.22
CA SER A 123 7.62 6.41 -18.86
C SER A 123 7.85 5.99 -20.32
N ALA A 124 7.81 4.70 -20.62
CA ALA A 124 7.92 4.18 -21.99
C ALA A 124 6.72 4.59 -22.84
N GLY A 125 5.50 4.49 -22.31
CA GLY A 125 4.28 4.91 -23.00
C GLY A 125 4.24 6.42 -23.26
N ALA A 126 4.74 7.23 -22.34
CA ALA A 126 4.88 8.68 -22.49
C ALA A 126 6.10 9.09 -23.32
N GLN A 127 6.94 8.16 -23.75
CA GLN A 127 8.19 8.39 -24.49
C GLN A 127 9.12 9.41 -23.78
N CYS A 128 9.16 9.38 -22.45
CA CYS A 128 10.02 10.24 -21.66
C CYS A 128 11.15 9.44 -20.99
N ASN A 129 12.19 10.16 -20.55
CA ASN A 129 13.29 9.52 -19.84
C ASN A 129 12.79 8.99 -18.50
N HIS A 130 12.98 7.69 -18.25
CA HIS A 130 12.51 6.98 -17.07
C HIS A 130 12.98 7.61 -15.74
N ILE A 131 14.27 7.93 -15.61
CA ILE A 131 14.83 8.51 -14.39
C ILE A 131 14.28 9.93 -14.14
N VAL A 132 14.09 10.72 -15.21
CA VAL A 132 13.47 12.05 -15.10
C VAL A 132 12.02 11.91 -14.64
N HIS A 133 11.27 10.92 -15.16
CA HIS A 133 9.90 10.64 -14.72
C HIS A 133 9.86 10.31 -13.22
N VAL A 134 10.69 9.38 -12.75
CA VAL A 134 10.79 9.02 -11.33
C VAL A 134 11.12 10.23 -10.46
N ASN A 135 12.14 10.99 -10.82
CA ASN A 135 12.59 12.16 -10.04
C ASN A 135 11.54 13.28 -9.97
N THR A 136 10.76 13.48 -11.03
CA THR A 136 9.68 14.48 -11.05
C THR A 136 8.44 14.04 -10.30
N GLN A 137 8.18 12.74 -10.23
CA GLN A 137 7.05 12.15 -9.51
C GLN A 137 7.30 12.11 -7.99
N LEU A 138 8.54 11.88 -7.58
CA LEU A 138 8.92 11.64 -6.18
C LEU A 138 8.43 12.72 -5.19
N PRO A 139 8.56 14.03 -5.44
CA PRO A 139 8.06 15.06 -4.52
C PRO A 139 6.55 14.98 -4.26
N TYR A 140 5.75 14.65 -5.27
CA TYR A 140 4.30 14.50 -5.14
C TYR A 140 3.97 13.28 -4.29
N VAL A 141 4.62 12.16 -4.55
CA VAL A 141 4.40 10.91 -3.80
C VAL A 141 4.82 11.09 -2.34
N MET A 142 5.91 11.81 -2.04
CA MET A 142 6.34 12.09 -0.66
C MET A 142 5.32 12.92 0.11
N VAL A 143 4.69 13.92 -0.53
CA VAL A 143 3.60 14.71 0.10
C VAL A 143 2.41 13.81 0.41
N VAL A 144 1.98 13.00 -0.56
CA VAL A 144 0.86 12.05 -0.37
C VAL A 144 1.19 11.04 0.72
N ALA A 145 2.41 10.48 0.72
CA ALA A 145 2.87 9.53 1.73
C ALA A 145 2.84 10.13 3.14
N ALA A 146 3.32 11.36 3.31
CA ALA A 146 3.30 12.04 4.61
C ALA A 146 1.88 12.27 5.12
N VAL A 147 0.97 12.75 4.26
CA VAL A 147 -0.44 12.96 4.63
C VAL A 147 -1.14 11.63 4.93
N SER A 148 -0.89 10.60 4.14
CA SER A 148 -1.45 9.26 4.37
C SER A 148 -0.94 8.65 5.67
N PHE A 149 0.36 8.79 5.98
CA PHE A 149 0.94 8.34 7.24
C PHE A 149 0.25 8.99 8.45
N VAL A 150 0.09 10.31 8.44
CA VAL A 150 -0.63 11.03 9.49
C VAL A 150 -2.09 10.57 9.58
N SER A 151 -2.75 10.33 8.45
CA SER A 151 -4.11 9.82 8.40
C SER A 151 -4.24 8.44 9.02
N TYR A 152 -3.31 7.51 8.73
CA TYR A 152 -3.29 6.17 9.33
C TYR A 152 -2.88 6.18 10.80
N LEU A 153 -2.11 7.17 11.22
CA LEU A 153 -1.81 7.37 12.63
C LEU A 153 -3.03 7.84 13.41
N ALA A 154 -3.89 8.66 12.81
CA ALA A 154 -5.10 9.18 13.42
C ALA A 154 -6.32 8.23 13.31
N ALA A 155 -6.36 7.37 12.30
CA ALA A 155 -7.51 6.53 11.98
C ALA A 155 -8.01 5.64 13.13
N PRO A 156 -7.16 4.98 13.92
CA PRO A 156 -7.61 4.15 15.04
C PRO A 156 -8.34 4.96 16.13
N PHE A 157 -7.95 6.21 16.34
CA PHE A 157 -8.56 7.08 17.35
C PHE A 157 -9.94 7.63 16.93
N VAL A 158 -10.24 7.58 15.64
CA VAL A 158 -11.54 8.00 15.09
C VAL A 158 -12.60 6.91 15.24
N GLY A 159 -12.18 5.66 15.37
CA GLY A 159 -13.03 4.51 15.72
C GLY A 159 -13.96 3.99 14.62
N THR A 160 -14.08 4.67 13.47
CA THR A 160 -14.89 4.20 12.34
C THR A 160 -14.33 4.62 10.99
N VAL A 161 -14.35 3.68 10.04
CA VAL A 161 -13.88 3.89 8.66
C VAL A 161 -14.64 5.01 7.95
N TRP A 162 -15.94 5.15 8.23
CA TRP A 162 -16.81 6.16 7.60
C TRP A 162 -16.45 7.61 7.94
N ILE A 163 -15.79 7.85 9.07
CA ILE A 163 -15.29 9.17 9.45
C ILE A 163 -13.81 9.31 9.08
N ALA A 164 -13.03 8.26 9.22
CA ALA A 164 -11.60 8.28 8.90
C ALA A 164 -11.32 8.63 7.43
N LEU A 165 -12.11 8.10 6.49
CA LEU A 165 -11.95 8.35 5.06
C LEU A 165 -12.21 9.82 4.66
N PRO A 166 -13.33 10.45 5.02
CA PRO A 166 -13.55 11.89 4.75
C PRO A 166 -12.52 12.79 5.44
N LEU A 167 -12.07 12.42 6.64
CA LEU A 167 -11.03 13.16 7.36
C LEU A 167 -9.70 13.14 6.59
N ALA A 168 -9.28 11.97 6.13
CA ALA A 168 -8.07 11.81 5.32
C ALA A 168 -8.15 12.59 4.01
N ALA A 169 -9.30 12.53 3.31
CA ALA A 169 -9.54 13.30 2.10
C ALA A 169 -9.49 14.81 2.36
N GLY A 170 -10.10 15.26 3.45
CA GLY A 170 -10.07 16.66 3.88
C GLY A 170 -8.66 17.14 4.21
N LEU A 171 -7.87 16.33 4.90
CA LEU A 171 -6.46 16.61 5.21
C LEU A 171 -5.62 16.73 3.93
N MET A 172 -5.84 15.85 2.95
CA MET A 172 -5.16 15.91 1.66
C MET A 172 -5.52 17.20 0.92
N LEU A 173 -6.82 17.55 0.81
CA LEU A 173 -7.27 18.77 0.16
C LEU A 173 -6.70 20.02 0.84
N ALA A 174 -6.71 20.07 2.17
CA ALA A 174 -6.13 21.15 2.94
C ALA A 174 -4.62 21.31 2.65
N THR A 175 -3.88 20.19 2.64
CA THR A 175 -2.45 20.20 2.32
C THR A 175 -2.18 20.72 0.91
N LEU A 176 -2.95 20.29 -0.08
CA LEU A 176 -2.82 20.76 -1.46
C LEU A 176 -3.13 22.26 -1.59
N LEU A 177 -4.16 22.75 -0.88
CA LEU A 177 -4.50 24.17 -0.87
C LEU A 177 -3.38 25.01 -0.24
N ILE A 178 -2.83 24.55 0.89
CA ILE A 178 -1.71 25.22 1.57
C ILE A 178 -0.49 25.28 0.65
N LEU A 179 -0.12 24.15 0.03
CA LEU A 179 1.00 24.11 -0.93
C LEU A 179 0.77 25.05 -2.11
N ARG A 180 -0.44 25.07 -2.66
CA ARG A 180 -0.79 26.01 -3.74
C ARG A 180 -0.62 27.47 -3.34
N LEU A 181 -1.05 27.84 -2.13
CA LEU A 181 -0.92 29.21 -1.61
C LEU A 181 0.55 29.60 -1.41
N ILE A 182 1.36 28.71 -0.85
CA ILE A 182 2.80 28.93 -0.62
C ILE A 182 3.54 29.08 -1.96
N LEU A 183 3.24 28.24 -2.94
CA LEU A 183 3.90 28.29 -4.25
C LEU A 183 3.46 29.50 -5.08
N LYS A 184 2.19 29.91 -4.98
CA LYS A 184 1.70 31.12 -5.66
C LYS A 184 2.32 32.42 -5.14
N GLY A 185 2.79 32.44 -3.90
CA GLY A 185 3.49 33.60 -3.32
C GLY A 185 4.97 33.70 -3.73
N ARG A 186 5.49 32.71 -4.49
CA ARG A 186 6.88 32.67 -4.95
C ARG A 186 7.05 32.93 -6.46
N THR A 187 5.95 33.03 -7.19
CA THR A 187 5.87 33.46 -8.60
C THR A 187 5.39 34.90 -8.67
#